data_e4fedb9daba5c76ca1ed2f1e14d8cffe
#
_entry.id   e4fedb9daba5c76ca1ed2f1e14d8cffe
#
_cell.length_a   1.000
_cell.length_b   1.000
_cell.length_c   1.000
_cell.angle_alpha   90.00
_cell.angle_beta   90.00
_cell.angle_gamma   90.00
#
_symmetry.space_group_name_H-M   'P 1'
#
loop_
_entity.id
_entity.type
_entity.pdbx_description
1 polymer ?
#
loop_
_entity_poly.entity_id
_entity_poly.type
_entity_poly.pdbx_seq_one_letter_code
_entity_poly.pdbx_strand_id
1 'polypeptide(L)'
;MAKILSVAYSEVLKTTRQLLLEQQGFSVYSALNLVEIESMQKPESVDLALIGHGFRGVEKRKIAHLVNHHYPGLPILEMCFQSPEIPGADFILSDSPGELIKAIQLVLAGRRVRGYME
;
A
#
# COMPACT_ATOMS: atom_id res chain seq x y z
N MET A 1 -15.85 -0.93 7.48
CA MET A 1 -14.68 -0.04 7.35
C MET A 1 -13.50 -0.85 6.83
N ALA A 2 -12.90 -0.39 5.74
CA ALA A 2 -11.78 -1.10 5.15
C ALA A 2 -10.50 -0.92 5.98
N LYS A 3 -9.71 -1.97 6.03
CA LYS A 3 -8.43 -2.01 6.75
C LYS A 3 -7.29 -2.00 5.75
N ILE A 4 -6.37 -1.06 5.92
CA ILE A 4 -5.24 -0.89 5.01
C ILE A 4 -3.93 -1.07 5.75
N LEU A 5 -3.06 -1.91 5.21
CA LEU A 5 -1.67 -2.01 5.66
C LEU A 5 -0.87 -1.04 4.80
N SER A 6 -0.30 -0.01 5.42
CA SER A 6 0.45 1.04 4.73
C SER A 6 1.93 0.92 5.04
N VAL A 7 2.74 0.70 4.01
CA VAL A 7 4.19 0.62 4.17
C VAL A 7 4.82 1.84 3.51
N ALA A 8 5.49 2.66 4.30
CA ALA A 8 6.07 3.92 3.85
C ALA A 8 7.56 3.98 4.18
N TYR A 9 8.32 4.60 3.30
CA TYR A 9 9.79 4.65 3.38
C TYR A 9 10.30 5.46 4.58
N SER A 10 9.57 6.48 5.01
CA SER A 10 10.01 7.37 6.10
C SER A 10 8.91 7.62 7.12
N GLU A 11 9.29 8.04 8.32
CA GLU A 11 8.34 8.38 9.38
C GLU A 11 7.35 9.46 8.95
N VAL A 12 7.83 10.47 8.22
CA VAL A 12 6.97 11.56 7.75
C VAL A 12 5.91 11.03 6.80
N LEU A 13 6.31 10.22 5.83
CA LEU A 13 5.36 9.63 4.88
C LEU A 13 4.40 8.65 5.56
N LYS A 14 4.90 7.87 6.49
CA LYS A 14 4.09 6.93 7.27
C LYS A 14 2.97 7.66 8.00
N THR A 15 3.33 8.68 8.75
CA THR A 15 2.38 9.47 9.54
C THR A 15 1.40 10.24 8.66
N THR A 16 1.91 10.89 7.63
CA THR A 16 1.09 11.69 6.72
C THR A 16 0.05 10.84 6.00
N ARG A 17 0.47 9.68 5.48
CA ARG A 17 -0.46 8.76 4.80
C ARG A 17 -1.47 8.17 5.76
N GLN A 18 -1.03 7.82 6.96
CA GLN A 18 -1.95 7.28 7.96
C GLN A 18 -3.07 8.29 8.27
N LEU A 19 -2.71 9.55 8.53
CA LEU A 19 -3.69 10.58 8.81
C LEU A 19 -4.64 10.81 7.62
N LEU A 20 -4.09 10.86 6.42
CA LEU A 20 -4.88 11.04 5.21
C LEU A 20 -5.91 9.93 5.05
N LEU A 21 -5.48 8.69 5.20
CA LEU A 21 -6.36 7.53 5.00
C LEU A 21 -7.38 7.40 6.12
N GLU A 22 -6.99 7.72 7.36
CA GLU A 22 -7.91 7.71 8.48
C GLU A 22 -9.00 8.77 8.32
N GLN A 23 -8.67 9.93 7.76
CA GLN A 23 -9.65 10.96 7.44
C GLN A 23 -10.69 10.49 6.42
N GLN A 24 -10.35 9.51 5.60
CA GLN A 24 -11.28 8.91 4.64
C GLN A 24 -12.09 7.76 5.22
N GLY A 25 -11.92 7.48 6.50
CA GLY A 25 -12.69 6.44 7.20
C GLY A 25 -12.02 5.06 7.19
N PHE A 26 -10.79 4.94 6.70
CA PHE A 26 -10.07 3.66 6.72
C PHE A 26 -9.41 3.43 8.08
N SER A 27 -9.33 2.15 8.48
CA SER A 27 -8.45 1.72 9.57
C SER A 27 -7.07 1.45 8.98
N VAL A 28 -6.02 2.04 9.56
CA VAL A 28 -4.68 1.97 8.98
C VAL A 28 -3.70 1.33 9.95
N TYR A 29 -2.95 0.38 9.43
CA TYR A 29 -1.85 -0.28 10.12
C TYR A 29 -0.58 0.07 9.35
N SER A 30 0.35 0.80 9.97
CA SER A 30 1.49 1.40 9.29
C SER A 30 2.80 0.75 9.68
N ALA A 31 3.69 0.60 8.72
CA ALA A 31 5.02 0.07 8.93
C ALA A 31 6.04 0.81 8.07
N LEU A 32 7.30 0.89 8.53
CA LEU A 32 8.40 1.54 7.82
C LEU A 32 9.17 0.59 6.91
N ASN A 33 9.21 -0.69 7.27
CA ASN A 33 10.08 -1.64 6.59
C ASN A 33 9.69 -3.08 6.93
N LEU A 34 10.43 -4.03 6.37
CA LEU A 34 10.21 -5.47 6.62
C LEU A 34 10.24 -5.82 8.10
N VAL A 35 11.19 -5.25 8.85
CA VAL A 35 11.33 -5.58 10.28
C VAL A 35 10.08 -5.16 11.05
N GLU A 36 9.57 -3.97 10.77
CA GLU A 36 8.34 -3.50 11.42
C GLU A 36 7.12 -4.34 11.03
N ILE A 37 7.02 -4.74 9.76
CA ILE A 37 5.92 -5.61 9.33
C ILE A 37 5.95 -6.93 10.10
N GLU A 38 7.13 -7.52 10.28
CA GLU A 38 7.26 -8.78 10.99
C GLU A 38 6.96 -8.66 12.48
N SER A 39 7.38 -7.55 13.10
CA SER A 39 7.28 -7.37 14.55
C SER A 39 5.97 -6.74 15.01
N MET A 40 5.23 -6.07 14.12
CA MET A 40 3.98 -5.42 14.50
C MET A 40 2.88 -6.43 14.78
N GLN A 41 1.96 -6.06 15.65
CA GLN A 41 0.75 -6.84 15.86
C GLN A 41 -0.19 -6.63 14.67
N LYS A 42 -0.33 -7.67 13.85
CA LYS A 42 -1.14 -7.60 12.64
C LYS A 42 -2.59 -7.99 12.93
N PRO A 43 -3.56 -7.31 12.31
CA PRO A 43 -4.94 -7.75 12.40
C PRO A 43 -5.15 -9.08 11.66
N GLU A 44 -6.22 -9.79 11.98
CA GLU A 44 -6.52 -11.06 11.33
C GLU A 44 -6.77 -10.89 9.82
N SER A 45 -7.33 -9.76 9.44
CA SER A 45 -7.61 -9.48 8.03
C SER A 45 -7.27 -8.03 7.69
N VAL A 46 -6.88 -7.83 6.44
CA VAL A 46 -6.62 -6.54 5.83
C VAL A 46 -7.27 -6.58 4.46
N ASP A 47 -7.74 -5.45 3.97
CA ASP A 47 -8.43 -5.38 2.69
C ASP A 47 -7.53 -4.97 1.54
N LEU A 48 -6.43 -4.27 1.85
CA LEU A 48 -5.48 -3.80 0.86
C LEU A 48 -4.14 -3.48 1.53
N ALA A 49 -3.04 -3.77 0.82
CA ALA A 49 -1.71 -3.31 1.21
C ALA A 49 -1.26 -2.20 0.26
N LEU A 50 -0.85 -1.07 0.84
CA LEU A 50 -0.29 0.05 0.10
C LEU A 50 1.22 0.07 0.33
N ILE A 51 1.99 -0.03 -0.75
CA ILE A 51 3.46 0.05 -0.70
C ILE A 51 3.88 1.33 -1.38
N GLY A 52 4.45 2.25 -0.60
CA GLY A 52 4.82 3.57 -1.06
C GLY A 52 6.08 3.57 -1.94
N HIS A 53 6.30 4.70 -2.62
CA HIS A 53 7.53 4.93 -3.36
C HIS A 53 8.70 5.18 -2.40
N GLY A 54 9.91 5.21 -2.94
CA GLY A 54 11.13 5.45 -2.17
C GLY A 54 11.90 4.20 -1.80
N PHE A 55 11.25 3.05 -1.78
CA PHE A 55 11.94 1.77 -1.60
C PHE A 55 12.62 1.37 -2.91
N ARG A 56 13.75 0.65 -2.80
CA ARG A 56 14.36 0.01 -3.96
C ARG A 56 13.46 -1.13 -4.43
N GLY A 57 13.55 -1.47 -5.72
CA GLY A 57 12.72 -2.55 -6.28
C GLY A 57 12.85 -3.88 -5.56
N VAL A 58 14.08 -4.24 -5.16
CA VAL A 58 14.31 -5.46 -4.38
C VAL A 58 13.55 -5.44 -3.05
N GLU A 59 13.57 -4.30 -2.35
CA GLU A 59 12.84 -4.14 -1.09
C GLU A 59 11.33 -4.23 -1.31
N LYS A 60 10.82 -3.55 -2.34
CA LYS A 60 9.39 -3.60 -2.66
C LYS A 60 8.92 -5.03 -2.90
N ARG A 61 9.69 -5.82 -3.64
CA ARG A 61 9.34 -7.21 -3.91
C ARG A 61 9.38 -8.06 -2.65
N LYS A 62 10.34 -7.83 -1.76
CA LYS A 62 10.41 -8.53 -0.47
C LYS A 62 9.23 -8.16 0.42
N ILE A 63 8.85 -6.89 0.46
CA ILE A 63 7.69 -6.42 1.22
C ILE A 63 6.43 -7.10 0.68
N ALA A 64 6.26 -7.09 -0.64
CA ALA A 64 5.11 -7.72 -1.28
C ALA A 64 5.03 -9.22 -0.98
N HIS A 65 6.18 -9.90 -1.01
CA HIS A 65 6.25 -11.33 -0.69
C HIS A 65 5.85 -11.61 0.76
N LEU A 66 6.35 -10.81 1.69
CA LEU A 66 5.99 -10.94 3.10
C LEU A 66 4.52 -10.68 3.34
N VAL A 67 3.97 -9.64 2.71
CA VAL A 67 2.55 -9.31 2.79
C VAL A 67 1.71 -10.49 2.26
N ASN A 68 2.08 -11.04 1.12
CA ASN A 68 1.36 -12.18 0.54
C ASN A 68 1.47 -13.43 1.42
N HIS A 69 2.56 -13.59 2.14
CA HIS A 69 2.72 -14.70 3.08
C HIS A 69 1.74 -14.59 4.24
N HIS A 70 1.57 -13.39 4.80
CA HIS A 70 0.63 -13.15 5.91
C HIS A 70 -0.82 -13.07 5.47
N TYR A 71 -1.08 -12.54 4.28
CA TYR A 71 -2.41 -12.32 3.74
C TYR A 71 -2.47 -12.81 2.29
N PRO A 72 -2.55 -14.13 2.07
CA PRO A 72 -2.58 -14.68 0.70
C PRO A 72 -3.71 -14.08 -0.14
N GLY A 73 -3.37 -13.63 -1.35
CA GLY A 73 -4.36 -13.06 -2.27
C GLY A 73 -4.75 -11.61 -1.99
N LEU A 74 -4.13 -10.97 -1.01
CA LEU A 74 -4.43 -9.58 -0.69
C LEU A 74 -4.07 -8.66 -1.87
N PRO A 75 -4.96 -7.75 -2.29
CA PRO A 75 -4.61 -6.74 -3.28
C PRO A 75 -3.46 -5.86 -2.77
N ILE A 76 -2.48 -5.62 -3.64
CA ILE A 76 -1.37 -4.73 -3.37
C ILE A 76 -1.44 -3.56 -4.34
N LEU A 77 -1.40 -2.35 -3.80
CA LEU A 77 -1.30 -1.12 -4.58
C LEU A 77 0.09 -0.53 -4.37
N GLU A 78 0.83 -0.42 -5.45
CA GLU A 78 2.19 0.12 -5.44
C GLU A 78 2.20 1.57 -5.92
N MET A 79 2.90 2.44 -5.20
CA MET A 79 3.17 3.81 -5.65
C MET A 79 4.55 3.83 -6.31
N CYS A 80 4.62 4.34 -7.53
CA CYS A 80 5.84 4.37 -8.32
C CYS A 80 6.15 5.77 -8.84
N PHE A 81 7.42 6.03 -9.15
CA PHE A 81 7.80 7.25 -9.87
C PHE A 81 7.78 7.05 -11.37
N GLN A 82 8.28 5.93 -11.87
CA GLN A 82 8.44 5.69 -13.31
C GLN A 82 7.78 4.41 -13.78
N SER A 83 8.02 3.31 -13.08
CA SER A 83 7.52 2.00 -13.49
C SER A 83 7.29 1.11 -12.28
N PRO A 84 6.37 0.14 -12.37
CA PRO A 84 6.12 -0.78 -11.27
C PRO A 84 7.28 -1.75 -11.07
N GLU A 85 7.51 -2.09 -9.81
CA GLU A 85 8.55 -3.02 -9.38
C GLU A 85 7.97 -4.33 -8.84
N ILE A 86 6.67 -4.37 -8.57
CA ILE A 86 5.99 -5.54 -8.00
C ILE A 86 5.16 -6.20 -9.10
N PRO A 87 5.57 -7.40 -9.58
CA PRO A 87 4.81 -8.08 -10.64
C PRO A 87 3.38 -8.38 -10.22
N GLY A 88 2.43 -8.06 -11.08
CA GLY A 88 1.01 -8.36 -10.87
C GLY A 88 0.26 -7.43 -9.95
N ALA A 89 0.94 -6.52 -9.25
CA ALA A 89 0.28 -5.58 -8.36
C ALA A 89 -0.43 -4.47 -9.15
N ASP A 90 -1.45 -3.88 -8.54
CA ASP A 90 -1.98 -2.61 -9.01
C ASP A 90 -0.95 -1.51 -8.72
N PHE A 91 -0.93 -0.45 -9.52
CA PHE A 91 0.03 0.62 -9.30
C PHE A 91 -0.47 1.96 -9.80
N ILE A 92 0.05 3.04 -9.20
CA ILE A 92 -0.14 4.41 -9.66
C ILE A 92 1.21 5.08 -9.85
N LEU A 93 1.29 6.01 -10.80
CA LEU A 93 2.50 6.79 -11.10
C LEU A 93 2.34 8.21 -10.54
N SER A 94 1.88 8.32 -9.30
CA SER A 94 1.57 9.60 -8.68
C SER A 94 1.69 9.49 -7.17
N ASP A 95 2.01 10.60 -6.51
CA ASP A 95 1.95 10.73 -5.06
C ASP A 95 0.82 11.67 -4.63
N SER A 96 -0.02 12.09 -5.57
CA SER A 96 -1.16 12.97 -5.28
C SER A 96 -2.14 12.30 -4.32
N PRO A 97 -2.53 12.97 -3.22
CA PRO A 97 -3.49 12.39 -2.27
C PRO A 97 -4.82 12.01 -2.91
N GLY A 98 -5.34 12.84 -3.81
CA GLY A 98 -6.61 12.56 -4.48
C GLY A 98 -6.54 11.33 -5.37
N GLU A 99 -5.46 11.18 -6.12
CA GLU A 99 -5.26 10.01 -6.98
C GLU A 99 -5.06 8.74 -6.16
N LEU A 100 -4.33 8.83 -5.05
CA LEU A 100 -4.13 7.71 -4.16
C LEU A 100 -5.45 7.20 -3.58
N ILE A 101 -6.27 8.10 -3.07
CA ILE A 101 -7.58 7.73 -2.50
C ILE A 101 -8.47 7.11 -3.56
N LYS A 102 -8.51 7.70 -4.75
CA LYS A 102 -9.30 7.15 -5.86
C LYS A 102 -8.84 5.74 -6.24
N ALA A 103 -7.53 5.53 -6.32
CA ALA A 103 -6.97 4.22 -6.64
C ALA A 103 -7.34 3.19 -5.58
N ILE A 104 -7.23 3.54 -4.30
CA ILE A 104 -7.62 2.66 -3.20
C ILE A 104 -9.09 2.25 -3.33
N GLN A 105 -9.96 3.22 -3.57
CA GLN A 105 -11.40 2.97 -3.71
C GLN A 105 -11.68 2.02 -4.88
N LEU A 106 -11.00 2.21 -6.02
CA LEU A 106 -11.16 1.35 -7.18
C LEU A 106 -10.71 -0.09 -6.91
N VAL A 107 -9.54 -0.25 -6.28
CA VAL A 107 -9.02 -1.58 -5.95
C VAL A 107 -9.93 -2.28 -4.95
N LEU A 108 -10.42 -1.57 -3.94
CA LEU A 108 -11.36 -2.12 -2.96
C LEU A 108 -12.69 -2.52 -3.62
N ALA A 109 -13.07 -1.88 -4.71
CA ALA A 109 -14.25 -2.23 -5.50
C ALA A 109 -14.00 -3.37 -6.50
N GLY A 110 -12.83 -4.00 -6.44
CA GLY A 110 -12.47 -5.10 -7.33
C GLY A 110 -11.97 -4.68 -8.71
N ARG A 111 -11.66 -3.38 -8.90
CA ARG A 111 -11.16 -2.86 -10.18
C ARG A 111 -9.64 -2.87 -10.19
N ARG A 112 -9.08 -3.08 -11.39
CA ARG A 112 -7.63 -3.00 -11.57
C ARG A 112 -7.22 -1.55 -11.83
N VAL A 113 -6.08 -1.15 -11.24
CA VAL A 113 -5.48 0.17 -11.45
C VAL A 113 -4.06 -0.06 -11.98
N ARG A 114 -3.77 0.46 -13.17
CA ARG A 114 -2.51 0.18 -13.89
C ARG A 114 -1.88 1.47 -14.39
N GLY A 115 -1.52 2.35 -13.46
CA GLY A 115 -0.80 3.59 -13.74
C GLY A 115 -1.67 4.80 -13.99
N TYR A 116 -2.67 4.69 -14.86
CA TYR A 116 -3.59 5.78 -15.16
C TYR A 116 -4.98 5.47 -14.66
N MET A 117 -5.60 6.51 -14.12
CA MET A 117 -7.00 6.46 -13.69
C MET A 117 -7.76 7.49 -14.50
N GLU A 118 -8.69 7.01 -15.28
CA GLU A 118 -9.56 7.86 -16.09
C GLU A 118 -10.94 7.97 -15.49
#